data_ab59085c93b1932a1da54d62d6d823d8
#
_entry.id   ab59085c93b1932a1da54d62d6d823d8
#
_cell.length_a   1.000
_cell.length_b   1.000
_cell.length_c   1.000
_cell.angle_alpha   90.00
_cell.angle_beta   90.00
_cell.angle_gamma   90.00
#
_symmetry.space_group_name_H-M   'P 1'
#
loop_
_entity.id
_entity.type
_entity.pdbx_description
1 polymer ?
#
loop_
_entity_poly.entity_id
_entity_poly.type
_entity_poly.pdbx_seq_one_letter_code
_entity_poly.pdbx_strand_id
1 'polypeptide(L)'
;MLRRSVIAALPLVAAAPPARAHPPRQPDSAEAKSLIEEIKVFREKVAKAVTNKDFPNLRAIYADAFTHTHGSGKLDNKDARIVSAMAGEPMIENAPASELSYRVFAGPTVVVTGKSPILNVKEQKTYDFRWVSVYVTGRDGWLLAVSQATRLPV
;
A
#
# COMPACT_ATOMS: atom_id res chain seq x y z
N MET A 1 17.73 63.04 -26.56
CA MET A 1 17.02 61.71 -26.58
C MET A 1 17.64 60.87 -25.46
N LEU A 2 16.96 60.82 -24.31
CA LEU A 2 17.40 59.98 -23.17
C LEU A 2 16.77 58.58 -23.29
N ARG A 3 17.58 57.52 -23.43
CA ARG A 3 17.14 56.12 -23.34
C ARG A 3 16.98 55.74 -21.87
N ARG A 4 15.73 55.46 -21.48
CA ARG A 4 15.43 54.85 -20.16
C ARG A 4 15.67 53.35 -20.24
N SER A 5 16.68 52.86 -19.51
CA SER A 5 16.88 51.41 -19.29
C SER A 5 15.91 50.93 -18.20
N VAL A 6 15.03 50.01 -18.57
CA VAL A 6 14.14 49.31 -17.64
C VAL A 6 14.88 48.09 -17.12
N ILE A 7 15.28 48.13 -15.85
CA ILE A 7 15.84 46.96 -15.17
C ILE A 7 14.65 46.11 -14.68
N ALA A 8 14.44 44.96 -15.32
CA ALA A 8 13.46 43.97 -14.88
C ALA A 8 14.03 43.21 -13.68
N ALA A 9 13.42 43.39 -12.51
CA ALA A 9 13.72 42.58 -11.34
C ALA A 9 13.12 41.20 -11.49
N LEU A 10 13.97 40.16 -11.56
CA LEU A 10 13.54 38.77 -11.52
C LEU A 10 13.12 38.40 -10.08
N PRO A 11 11.97 37.74 -9.87
CA PRO A 11 11.59 37.31 -8.53
C PRO A 11 12.52 36.18 -8.07
N LEU A 12 13.09 36.36 -6.89
CA LEU A 12 13.88 35.36 -6.19
C LEU A 12 12.91 34.24 -5.73
N VAL A 13 12.89 33.11 -6.42
CA VAL A 13 12.14 31.93 -6.00
C VAL A 13 12.93 31.32 -4.81
N ALA A 14 12.42 31.51 -3.60
CA ALA A 14 12.95 30.84 -2.43
C ALA A 14 12.76 29.33 -2.57
N ALA A 15 13.86 28.59 -2.73
CA ALA A 15 13.83 27.13 -2.73
C ALA A 15 13.35 26.65 -1.36
N ALA A 16 12.24 25.90 -1.33
CA ALA A 16 11.78 25.24 -0.12
C ALA A 16 12.88 24.28 0.37
N PRO A 17 13.15 24.21 1.70
CA PRO A 17 14.12 23.27 2.22
C PRO A 17 13.70 21.83 1.87
N PRO A 18 14.67 20.94 1.56
CA PRO A 18 14.36 19.56 1.24
C PRO A 18 13.62 18.92 2.41
N ALA A 19 12.48 18.27 2.12
CA ALA A 19 11.75 17.51 3.11
C ALA A 19 12.67 16.44 3.71
N ARG A 20 12.97 16.55 5.01
CA ARG A 20 13.78 15.54 5.70
C ARG A 20 12.96 14.25 5.73
N ALA A 21 13.45 13.20 5.09
CA ALA A 21 12.94 11.87 5.25
C ALA A 21 13.03 11.47 6.73
N HIS A 22 11.90 11.22 7.37
CA HIS A 22 11.91 10.71 8.74
C HIS A 22 12.40 9.25 8.72
N PRO A 23 13.35 8.88 9.58
CA PRO A 23 13.77 7.49 9.69
C PRO A 23 12.58 6.63 10.13
N PRO A 24 12.54 5.34 9.75
CA PRO A 24 11.52 4.43 10.24
C PRO A 24 11.58 4.36 11.77
N ARG A 25 10.43 4.31 12.43
CA ARG A 25 10.38 4.10 13.89
C ARG A 25 10.95 2.73 14.22
N GLN A 26 11.69 2.65 15.32
CA GLN A 26 12.22 1.38 15.79
C GLN A 26 11.06 0.45 16.19
N PRO A 27 11.03 -0.82 15.72
CA PRO A 27 9.98 -1.77 16.08
C PRO A 27 9.87 -2.04 17.59
N ASP A 28 10.92 -1.71 18.34
CA ASP A 28 11.00 -1.91 19.79
C ASP A 28 10.30 -0.84 20.62
N SER A 29 9.92 0.30 20.04
CA SER A 29 9.11 1.27 20.77
C SER A 29 7.72 0.71 21.07
N ALA A 30 7.17 1.01 22.26
CA ALA A 30 5.83 0.57 22.63
C ALA A 30 4.77 1.01 21.62
N GLU A 31 4.90 2.23 21.10
CA GLU A 31 4.03 2.77 20.06
C GLU A 31 4.13 1.97 18.75
N ALA A 32 5.34 1.63 18.29
CA ALA A 32 5.51 0.82 17.09
C ALA A 32 4.90 -0.58 17.25
N LYS A 33 5.04 -1.19 18.41
CA LYS A 33 4.40 -2.49 18.72
C LYS A 33 2.88 -2.39 18.67
N SER A 34 2.28 -1.34 19.26
CA SER A 34 0.84 -1.12 19.21
C SER A 34 0.34 -0.99 17.77
N LEU A 35 1.00 -0.17 16.96
CA LEU A 35 0.64 0.02 15.54
C LEU A 35 0.75 -1.29 14.73
N ILE A 36 1.74 -2.13 15.02
CA ILE A 36 1.88 -3.45 14.38
C ILE A 36 0.70 -4.36 14.74
N GLU A 37 0.28 -4.40 16.00
CA GLU A 37 -0.88 -5.19 16.40
C GLU A 37 -2.18 -4.69 15.76
N GLU A 38 -2.38 -3.39 15.69
CA GLU A 38 -3.51 -2.80 14.97
C GLU A 38 -3.51 -3.23 13.49
N ILE A 39 -2.36 -3.21 12.83
CA ILE A 39 -2.25 -3.66 11.43
C ILE A 39 -2.51 -5.15 11.28
N LYS A 40 -2.11 -5.99 12.21
CA LYS A 40 -2.45 -7.42 12.19
C LYS A 40 -3.96 -7.61 12.20
N VAL A 41 -4.67 -6.95 13.13
CA VAL A 41 -6.14 -6.99 13.21
C VAL A 41 -6.77 -6.43 11.94
N PHE A 42 -6.26 -5.32 11.41
CA PHE A 42 -6.78 -4.74 10.18
C PHE A 42 -6.59 -5.67 8.97
N ARG A 43 -5.45 -6.35 8.86
CA ARG A 43 -5.20 -7.34 7.81
C ARG A 43 -6.17 -8.53 7.87
N GLU A 44 -6.53 -8.98 9.07
CA GLU A 44 -7.58 -10.01 9.23
C GLU A 44 -8.95 -9.50 8.75
N LYS A 45 -9.29 -8.23 9.05
CA LYS A 45 -10.50 -7.59 8.51
C LYS A 45 -10.48 -7.55 6.99
N VAL A 46 -9.35 -7.18 6.37
CA VAL A 46 -9.16 -7.19 4.92
C VAL A 46 -9.36 -8.59 4.35
N ALA A 47 -8.69 -9.60 4.91
CA ALA A 47 -8.80 -10.98 4.46
C ALA A 47 -10.26 -11.50 4.53
N LYS A 48 -10.97 -11.22 5.62
CA LYS A 48 -12.40 -11.57 5.77
C LYS A 48 -13.26 -10.88 4.73
N ALA A 49 -13.06 -9.60 4.48
CA ALA A 49 -13.83 -8.84 3.50
C ALA A 49 -13.63 -9.40 2.06
N VAL A 50 -12.40 -9.75 1.70
CA VAL A 50 -12.10 -10.40 0.41
C VAL A 50 -12.74 -11.78 0.32
N THR A 51 -12.55 -12.62 1.33
CA THR A 51 -13.10 -13.99 1.35
C THR A 51 -14.63 -14.02 1.28
N ASN A 52 -15.28 -13.11 2.00
CA ASN A 52 -16.74 -13.03 2.08
C ASN A 52 -17.37 -12.20 0.95
N LYS A 53 -16.55 -11.61 0.06
CA LYS A 53 -17.00 -10.70 -1.00
C LYS A 53 -17.83 -9.54 -0.43
N ASP A 54 -17.38 -8.98 0.70
CA ASP A 54 -18.09 -7.94 1.46
C ASP A 54 -17.83 -6.57 0.83
N PHE A 55 -18.65 -6.22 -0.17
CA PHE A 55 -18.52 -5.00 -0.94
C PHE A 55 -18.45 -3.72 -0.08
N PRO A 56 -19.34 -3.48 0.92
CA PRO A 56 -19.24 -2.30 1.78
C PRO A 56 -17.90 -2.17 2.51
N ASN A 57 -17.44 -3.27 3.12
CA ASN A 57 -16.14 -3.29 3.79
C ASN A 57 -14.97 -3.15 2.82
N LEU A 58 -15.03 -3.76 1.62
CA LEU A 58 -13.99 -3.59 0.60
C LEU A 58 -13.86 -2.12 0.19
N ARG A 59 -14.95 -1.40 0.02
CA ARG A 59 -14.91 0.04 -0.28
C ARG A 59 -14.32 0.88 0.86
N ALA A 60 -14.52 0.49 2.11
CA ALA A 60 -14.01 1.19 3.29
C ALA A 60 -12.52 0.89 3.57
N ILE A 61 -12.02 -0.27 3.16
CA ILE A 61 -10.66 -0.74 3.41
C ILE A 61 -9.63 -0.11 2.47
N TYR A 62 -9.95 -0.02 1.18
CA TYR A 62 -9.01 0.54 0.19
C TYR A 62 -9.05 2.07 0.20
N ALA A 63 -7.89 2.71 0.26
CA ALA A 63 -7.78 4.16 0.06
C ALA A 63 -8.32 4.58 -1.33
N ASP A 64 -8.80 5.81 -1.48
CA ASP A 64 -9.34 6.27 -2.78
C ASP A 64 -8.29 6.27 -3.88
N ALA A 65 -7.03 6.60 -3.52
CA ALA A 65 -5.87 6.53 -4.42
C ALA A 65 -5.16 5.17 -4.38
N PHE A 66 -5.84 4.10 -3.95
CA PHE A 66 -5.24 2.76 -3.89
C PHE A 66 -4.74 2.29 -5.25
N THR A 67 -3.58 1.62 -5.24
CA THR A 67 -3.04 0.91 -6.40
C THR A 67 -2.52 -0.47 -6.03
N HIS A 68 -2.74 -1.42 -6.92
CA HIS A 68 -2.10 -2.73 -6.86
C HIS A 68 -1.33 -3.03 -8.15
N THR A 69 -0.04 -3.31 -8.04
CA THR A 69 0.77 -3.78 -9.17
C THR A 69 0.90 -5.30 -9.11
N HIS A 70 0.38 -5.96 -10.13
CA HIS A 70 0.48 -7.41 -10.30
C HIS A 70 1.89 -7.84 -10.73
N GLY A 71 2.24 -9.10 -10.52
CA GLY A 71 3.49 -9.69 -11.01
C GLY A 71 3.66 -9.65 -12.53
N SER A 72 2.59 -9.42 -13.29
CA SER A 72 2.61 -9.19 -14.75
C SER A 72 2.88 -7.73 -15.15
N GLY A 73 2.94 -6.82 -14.17
CA GLY A 73 3.01 -5.37 -14.41
C GLY A 73 1.66 -4.68 -14.58
N LYS A 74 0.53 -5.43 -14.63
CA LYS A 74 -0.81 -4.84 -14.65
C LYS A 74 -1.01 -3.99 -13.39
N LEU A 75 -1.63 -2.81 -13.54
CA LEU A 75 -1.98 -1.91 -12.46
C LEU A 75 -3.50 -1.89 -12.26
N ASP A 76 -3.95 -2.19 -11.07
CA ASP A 76 -5.33 -2.03 -10.65
C ASP A 76 -5.47 -0.82 -9.73
N ASN A 77 -6.54 -0.06 -9.90
CA ASN A 77 -7.03 0.92 -8.93
C ASN A 77 -7.98 0.25 -7.92
N LYS A 78 -8.53 1.04 -7.00
CA LYS A 78 -9.50 0.60 -5.98
C LYS A 78 -10.68 -0.18 -6.57
N ASP A 79 -11.33 0.36 -7.60
CA ASP A 79 -12.52 -0.25 -8.17
C ASP A 79 -12.18 -1.57 -8.90
N ALA A 80 -11.12 -1.61 -9.67
CA ALA A 80 -10.64 -2.84 -10.32
C ALA A 80 -10.28 -3.92 -9.30
N ARG A 81 -9.64 -3.54 -8.17
CA ARG A 81 -9.30 -4.49 -7.11
C ARG A 81 -10.54 -5.06 -6.42
N ILE A 82 -11.55 -4.22 -6.18
CA ILE A 82 -12.84 -4.67 -5.62
C ILE A 82 -13.56 -5.62 -6.60
N VAL A 83 -13.55 -5.33 -7.89
CA VAL A 83 -14.11 -6.22 -8.92
C VAL A 83 -13.44 -7.60 -8.87
N SER A 84 -12.10 -7.66 -8.79
CA SER A 84 -11.35 -8.92 -8.63
C SER A 84 -11.77 -9.69 -7.36
N ALA A 85 -11.92 -9.00 -6.23
CA ALA A 85 -12.36 -9.61 -4.99
C ALA A 85 -13.80 -10.18 -5.11
N MET A 86 -14.72 -9.42 -5.71
CA MET A 86 -16.10 -9.86 -5.94
C MET A 86 -16.18 -11.03 -6.92
N ALA A 87 -15.30 -11.09 -7.90
CA ALA A 87 -15.17 -12.22 -8.81
C ALA A 87 -14.61 -13.48 -8.13
N GLY A 88 -13.97 -13.35 -6.97
CA GLY A 88 -13.33 -14.45 -6.26
C GLY A 88 -11.98 -14.84 -6.86
N GLU A 89 -11.29 -13.89 -7.46
CA GLU A 89 -9.94 -14.11 -7.95
C GLU A 89 -8.98 -14.38 -6.77
N PRO A 90 -7.95 -15.24 -6.95
CA PRO A 90 -6.92 -15.42 -5.95
C PRO A 90 -6.16 -14.11 -5.68
N MET A 91 -6.11 -13.70 -4.42
CA MET A 91 -5.57 -12.41 -3.99
C MET A 91 -4.59 -12.54 -2.84
N ILE A 92 -3.55 -11.69 -2.81
CA ILE A 92 -2.56 -11.69 -1.72
C ILE A 92 -3.18 -11.27 -0.37
N GLU A 93 -4.28 -10.52 -0.39
CA GLU A 93 -4.95 -9.99 0.80
C GLU A 93 -5.56 -11.07 1.68
N ASN A 94 -6.01 -12.19 1.10
CA ASN A 94 -6.59 -13.32 1.83
C ASN A 94 -5.82 -14.63 1.69
N ALA A 95 -4.69 -14.62 0.97
CA ALA A 95 -3.82 -15.78 0.87
C ALA A 95 -3.05 -16.02 2.17
N PRO A 96 -2.72 -17.29 2.48
CA PRO A 96 -1.80 -17.61 3.58
C PRO A 96 -0.49 -16.82 3.42
N ALA A 97 0.01 -16.22 4.50
CA ALA A 97 1.21 -15.40 4.46
C ALA A 97 2.30 -15.94 5.36
N SER A 98 3.52 -15.93 4.87
CA SER A 98 4.75 -16.29 5.59
C SER A 98 5.80 -15.19 5.44
N GLU A 99 6.92 -15.31 6.16
CA GLU A 99 8.06 -14.36 6.12
C GLU A 99 7.61 -12.90 6.33
N LEU A 100 6.66 -12.69 7.24
CA LEU A 100 6.10 -11.37 7.52
C LEU A 100 7.12 -10.44 8.20
N SER A 101 7.25 -9.23 7.66
CA SER A 101 8.04 -8.15 8.25
C SER A 101 7.22 -6.86 8.29
N TYR A 102 7.30 -6.14 9.41
CA TYR A 102 6.56 -4.91 9.67
C TYR A 102 7.53 -3.76 9.89
N ARG A 103 7.34 -2.65 9.20
CA ARG A 103 8.12 -1.41 9.35
C ARG A 103 7.17 -0.26 9.61
N VAL A 104 7.36 0.43 10.71
CA VAL A 104 6.56 1.59 11.12
C VAL A 104 7.31 2.87 10.78
N PHE A 105 6.62 3.80 10.16
CA PHE A 105 7.14 5.12 9.79
C PHE A 105 6.37 6.22 10.53
N ALA A 106 6.98 7.41 10.61
CA ALA A 106 6.31 8.58 11.17
C ALA A 106 5.07 8.96 10.33
N GLY A 107 4.03 9.51 10.99
CA GLY A 107 2.77 9.91 10.35
C GLY A 107 1.86 8.72 10.02
N PRO A 108 1.32 7.99 11.00
CA PRO A 108 1.35 6.53 11.10
C PRO A 108 1.18 5.84 9.76
N THR A 109 2.29 5.35 9.25
CA THR A 109 2.35 4.51 8.05
C THR A 109 3.04 3.20 8.39
N VAL A 110 2.44 2.08 8.02
CA VAL A 110 3.03 0.76 8.23
C VAL A 110 3.22 0.07 6.89
N VAL A 111 4.45 -0.36 6.62
CA VAL A 111 4.80 -1.18 5.46
C VAL A 111 4.95 -2.62 5.92
N VAL A 112 4.19 -3.51 5.30
CA VAL A 112 4.25 -4.95 5.54
C VAL A 112 4.75 -5.65 4.30
N THR A 113 5.72 -6.53 4.47
CA THR A 113 6.18 -7.43 3.41
C THR A 113 5.92 -8.87 3.81
N GLY A 114 5.74 -9.73 2.82
CA GLY A 114 5.53 -11.15 3.07
C GLY A 114 5.65 -11.98 1.81
N LYS A 115 5.42 -13.27 1.97
CA LYS A 115 5.38 -14.27 0.91
C LYS A 115 4.08 -15.03 0.98
N SER A 116 3.45 -15.29 -0.18
CA SER A 116 2.19 -16.04 -0.26
C SER A 116 2.14 -16.92 -1.51
N PRO A 117 1.60 -18.14 -1.39
CA PRO A 117 1.26 -18.96 -2.55
C PRO A 117 -0.04 -18.44 -3.18
N ILE A 118 -0.04 -18.23 -4.50
CA ILE A 118 -1.19 -17.76 -5.27
C ILE A 118 -1.45 -18.73 -6.40
N LEU A 119 -2.70 -19.21 -6.51
CA LEU A 119 -3.13 -20.07 -7.59
C LEU A 119 -3.26 -19.27 -8.89
N ASN A 120 -2.55 -19.67 -9.93
CA ASN A 120 -2.86 -19.25 -11.29
C ASN A 120 -3.98 -20.14 -11.83
N VAL A 121 -5.18 -19.60 -11.91
CA VAL A 121 -6.39 -20.35 -12.31
C VAL A 121 -6.29 -20.87 -13.75
N LYS A 122 -5.63 -20.15 -14.65
CA LYS A 122 -5.48 -20.55 -16.05
C LYS A 122 -4.54 -21.75 -16.20
N GLU A 123 -3.44 -21.74 -15.45
CA GLU A 123 -2.42 -22.78 -15.50
C GLU A 123 -2.69 -23.93 -14.51
N GLN A 124 -3.69 -23.76 -13.61
CA GLN A 124 -3.98 -24.68 -12.50
C GLN A 124 -2.72 -24.97 -11.66
N LYS A 125 -1.85 -23.96 -11.50
CA LYS A 125 -0.59 -24.06 -10.80
C LYS A 125 -0.43 -22.95 -9.76
N THR A 126 0.07 -23.31 -8.59
CA THR A 126 0.38 -22.35 -7.53
C THR A 126 1.80 -21.85 -7.68
N TYR A 127 1.98 -20.54 -7.55
CA TYR A 127 3.26 -19.87 -7.57
C TYR A 127 3.45 -19.04 -6.29
N ASP A 128 4.67 -18.96 -5.82
CA ASP A 128 5.04 -18.09 -4.71
C ASP A 128 5.22 -16.66 -5.19
N PHE A 129 4.64 -15.75 -4.42
CA PHE A 129 4.79 -14.31 -4.63
C PHE A 129 5.40 -13.66 -3.39
N ARG A 130 6.39 -12.80 -3.60
CA ARG A 130 6.82 -11.82 -2.61
C ARG A 130 6.02 -10.54 -2.83
N TRP A 131 5.51 -9.97 -1.75
CA TRP A 131 4.64 -8.81 -1.83
C TRP A 131 4.98 -7.75 -0.80
N VAL A 132 4.54 -6.52 -1.07
CA VAL A 132 4.57 -5.39 -0.17
C VAL A 132 3.17 -4.77 -0.12
N SER A 133 2.76 -4.35 1.08
CA SER A 133 1.54 -3.60 1.32
C SER A 133 1.83 -2.39 2.20
N VAL A 134 1.26 -1.24 1.85
CA VAL A 134 1.41 0.01 2.60
C VAL A 134 0.06 0.38 3.20
N TYR A 135 0.05 0.54 4.51
CA TYR A 135 -1.11 0.92 5.30
C TYR A 135 -0.92 2.34 5.83
N VAL A 136 -1.97 3.14 5.71
CA VAL A 136 -1.99 4.54 6.17
C VAL A 136 -3.24 4.78 7.02
N THR A 137 -3.21 5.78 7.89
CA THR A 137 -4.40 6.20 8.63
C THR A 137 -5.25 7.13 7.78
N GLY A 138 -6.54 6.79 7.68
CA GLY A 138 -7.58 7.66 7.16
C GLY A 138 -8.38 8.30 8.30
N ARG A 139 -9.50 8.94 7.95
CA ARG A 139 -10.40 9.56 8.94
C ARG A 139 -10.98 8.51 9.91
N ASP A 140 -11.38 7.36 9.39
CA ASP A 140 -12.15 6.35 10.12
C ASP A 140 -11.31 5.11 10.47
N GLY A 141 -9.99 5.22 10.44
CA GLY A 141 -9.04 4.16 10.78
C GLY A 141 -8.06 3.82 9.65
N TRP A 142 -7.52 2.62 9.69
CA TRP A 142 -6.52 2.16 8.72
C TRP A 142 -7.10 1.94 7.33
N LEU A 143 -6.31 2.28 6.32
CA LEU A 143 -6.57 2.04 4.90
C LEU A 143 -5.38 1.31 4.27
N LEU A 144 -5.66 0.40 3.34
CA LEU A 144 -4.66 -0.15 2.43
C LEU A 144 -4.49 0.82 1.26
N ALA A 145 -3.31 1.44 1.16
CA ALA A 145 -3.04 2.48 0.18
C ALA A 145 -2.32 1.96 -1.07
N VAL A 146 -1.39 1.04 -0.91
CA VAL A 146 -0.62 0.45 -2.01
C VAL A 146 -0.39 -1.03 -1.73
N SER A 147 -0.45 -1.84 -2.76
CA SER A 147 0.09 -3.19 -2.71
C SER A 147 0.80 -3.55 -4.03
N GLN A 148 1.75 -4.46 -3.94
CA GLN A 148 2.47 -5.00 -5.08
C GLN A 148 2.84 -6.45 -4.82
N ALA A 149 2.77 -7.28 -5.84
CA ALA A 149 3.18 -8.67 -5.78
C ALA A 149 4.14 -9.00 -6.94
N THR A 150 5.25 -9.65 -6.62
CA THR A 150 6.24 -10.12 -7.59
C THR A 150 6.30 -11.64 -7.53
N ARG A 151 6.09 -12.30 -8.65
CA ARG A 151 6.26 -13.76 -8.76
C ARG A 151 7.72 -14.14 -8.53
N LEU A 152 7.96 -15.11 -7.66
CA LEU A 152 9.29 -15.67 -7.46
C LEU A 152 9.65 -16.66 -8.58
N PRO A 153 10.93 -16.73 -8.97
CA PRO A 153 11.38 -17.76 -9.91
C PRO A 153 11.16 -19.15 -9.31
N VAL A 154 10.87 -20.11 -10.17
CA VAL A 154 10.66 -21.53 -9.82
C VAL A 154 12.01 -22.23 -9.85
#